data_0b783e3100e84e883b236494d6943c9d
#
_entry.id   0b783e3100e84e883b236494d6943c9d
#
_cell.length_a   1.000
_cell.length_b   1.000
_cell.length_c   1.000
_cell.angle_alpha   90.00
_cell.angle_beta   90.00
_cell.angle_gamma   90.00
#
_symmetry.space_group_name_H-M   'P 1'
#
loop_
_entity.id
_entity.type
_entity.pdbx_description
1 polymer ?
#
loop_
_entity_poly.entity_id
_entity_poly.type
_entity_poly.pdbx_seq_one_letter_code
_entity_poly.pdbx_strand_id
1 'polypeptide(L)'
;TPIMNGSAEDDFETLDDDEEEAEVLTFEPDLSHITLTIEEMRPHTKPRYQRDEIGIGYAFADYFKPIARFDRERGIWYVYDGKVWQPDENALAVAELAKILADRLYTFALQITDEDTRNRYIKRVQKLQMRKNRRTMIEDAKSVYPVSHTVFDRNTDLFNCQNGTLNLTTGEFRPHDPADFLTMMSGITYDPDASCPRWEQFISEVMCNDADLALYLQKALGYALTGDTSLECLFILYGATSRNGKGTTMETFLKIMGDYGKTSNPEMLSTKFGNTNASGPSEEIARLAG
;
A
#
# COMPACT_ATOMS: atom_id res chain seq x y z
N THR A 1 -37.25 62.67 -31.72
CA THR A 1 -36.45 61.94 -32.69
C THR A 1 -35.01 62.39 -32.63
N PRO A 2 -34.02 61.65 -32.45
CA PRO A 2 -33.51 60.62 -33.36
C PRO A 2 -33.11 59.30 -32.69
N ILE A 3 -33.10 58.29 -33.53
CA ILE A 3 -32.69 56.91 -33.38
C ILE A 3 -31.19 56.88 -33.18
N MET A 4 -30.69 56.14 -32.14
CA MET A 4 -29.31 55.70 -32.10
C MET A 4 -29.28 54.18 -32.09
N ASN A 5 -28.73 53.61 -33.18
CA ASN A 5 -28.25 52.24 -33.30
C ASN A 5 -27.01 52.06 -32.39
N GLY A 6 -27.06 51.11 -31.51
CA GLY A 6 -25.89 50.60 -30.78
C GLY A 6 -25.81 49.12 -31.05
N SER A 7 -24.85 48.69 -31.88
CA SER A 7 -24.46 47.31 -32.10
C SER A 7 -23.76 46.79 -30.83
N ALA A 8 -24.36 45.79 -30.20
CA ALA A 8 -23.66 44.96 -29.20
C ALA A 8 -22.77 44.00 -29.97
N GLU A 9 -21.47 44.15 -29.86
CA GLU A 9 -20.49 43.10 -30.20
C GLU A 9 -20.50 42.08 -29.09
N ASP A 10 -20.94 40.88 -29.40
CA ASP A 10 -20.82 39.70 -28.55
C ASP A 10 -19.33 39.32 -28.43
N ASP A 11 -18.71 39.68 -27.33
CA ASP A 11 -17.43 39.09 -26.90
C ASP A 11 -17.70 37.64 -26.42
N PHE A 12 -17.57 36.73 -27.37
CA PHE A 12 -17.49 35.30 -27.07
C PHE A 12 -16.08 35.03 -26.58
N GLU A 13 -15.87 35.03 -25.24
CA GLU A 13 -14.67 34.45 -24.63
C GLU A 13 -14.64 32.97 -24.97
N THR A 14 -13.70 32.59 -25.81
CA THR A 14 -13.31 31.21 -26.00
C THR A 14 -12.74 30.70 -24.68
N LEU A 15 -13.50 29.84 -24.01
CA LEU A 15 -12.98 29.00 -22.95
C LEU A 15 -11.92 28.10 -23.60
N ASP A 16 -10.66 28.34 -23.27
CA ASP A 16 -9.59 27.39 -23.54
C ASP A 16 -9.96 26.11 -22.77
N ASP A 17 -10.34 25.08 -23.51
CA ASP A 17 -10.43 23.72 -23.01
C ASP A 17 -8.98 23.26 -22.72
N ASP A 18 -8.49 23.57 -21.53
CA ASP A 18 -7.38 22.86 -20.94
C ASP A 18 -7.85 21.42 -20.72
N GLU A 19 -7.76 20.58 -21.75
CA GLU A 19 -7.78 19.14 -21.61
C GLU A 19 -6.57 18.78 -20.74
N GLU A 20 -6.76 18.71 -19.42
CA GLU A 20 -5.87 17.97 -18.54
C GLU A 20 -5.80 16.55 -19.12
N GLU A 21 -4.71 16.26 -19.83
CA GLU A 21 -4.37 14.88 -20.19
C GLU A 21 -4.35 14.09 -18.88
N ALA A 22 -5.39 13.31 -18.66
CA ALA A 22 -5.45 12.38 -17.53
C ALA A 22 -4.20 11.51 -17.62
N GLU A 23 -3.27 11.72 -16.71
CA GLU A 23 -2.05 10.94 -16.55
C GLU A 23 -2.49 9.47 -16.43
N VAL A 24 -2.28 8.70 -17.51
CA VAL A 24 -2.55 7.26 -17.50
C VAL A 24 -1.53 6.66 -16.56
N LEU A 25 -1.91 6.50 -15.30
CA LEU A 25 -1.11 5.79 -14.28
C LEU A 25 -0.94 4.35 -14.78
N THR A 26 0.13 4.12 -15.53
CA THR A 26 0.58 2.78 -15.88
C THR A 26 1.21 2.19 -14.63
N PHE A 27 0.63 1.10 -14.12
CA PHE A 27 1.23 0.34 -13.03
C PHE A 27 2.59 -0.23 -13.52
N GLU A 28 3.67 0.32 -13.00
CA GLU A 28 5.02 -0.21 -13.19
C GLU A 28 5.44 -0.93 -11.91
N PRO A 29 5.46 -2.28 -11.91
CA PRO A 29 5.84 -3.04 -10.73
C PRO A 29 7.32 -2.86 -10.41
N ASP A 30 7.65 -2.66 -9.15
CA ASP A 30 9.04 -2.73 -8.69
C ASP A 30 9.53 -4.19 -8.68
N LEU A 31 10.48 -4.48 -9.55
CA LEU A 31 11.07 -5.82 -9.69
C LEU A 31 12.41 -5.98 -8.97
N SER A 32 12.87 -4.96 -8.25
CA SER A 32 14.19 -4.93 -7.57
C SER A 32 14.34 -6.03 -6.51
N HIS A 33 13.25 -6.46 -5.92
CA HIS A 33 13.22 -7.53 -4.91
C HIS A 33 13.18 -8.95 -5.49
N ILE A 34 13.16 -9.09 -6.83
CA ILE A 34 13.23 -10.40 -7.48
C ILE A 34 14.71 -10.79 -7.66
N THR A 35 15.17 -11.67 -6.81
CA THR A 35 16.55 -12.19 -6.86
C THR A 35 16.70 -13.44 -7.73
N LEU A 36 15.60 -14.18 -7.95
CA LEU A 36 15.62 -15.39 -8.77
C LEU A 36 15.64 -15.03 -10.26
N THR A 37 16.65 -15.49 -10.99
CA THR A 37 16.73 -15.31 -12.45
C THR A 37 16.06 -16.46 -13.21
N ILE A 38 15.68 -16.21 -14.47
CA ILE A 38 15.09 -17.26 -15.33
C ILE A 38 16.13 -18.36 -15.63
N GLU A 39 17.39 -17.99 -15.71
CA GLU A 39 18.52 -18.93 -15.91
C GLU A 39 18.65 -19.89 -14.71
N GLU A 40 18.54 -19.41 -13.49
CA GLU A 40 18.56 -20.23 -12.26
C GLU A 40 17.31 -21.10 -12.14
N MET A 41 16.17 -20.60 -12.58
CA MET A 41 14.93 -21.36 -12.63
C MET A 41 15.05 -22.56 -13.56
N ARG A 42 15.77 -22.45 -14.68
CA ARG A 42 15.88 -23.47 -15.72
C ARG A 42 14.53 -24.06 -16.17
N PRO A 43 13.58 -23.21 -16.59
CA PRO A 43 12.19 -23.64 -16.78
C PRO A 43 12.01 -24.64 -17.93
N HIS A 44 13.02 -24.78 -18.81
CA HIS A 44 13.04 -25.74 -19.92
C HIS A 44 13.52 -27.14 -19.51
N THR A 45 14.13 -27.32 -18.33
CA THR A 45 14.71 -28.59 -17.89
C THR A 45 14.19 -29.10 -16.55
N LYS A 46 13.88 -28.20 -15.59
CA LYS A 46 13.39 -28.64 -14.27
C LYS A 46 11.99 -29.27 -14.39
N PRO A 47 11.77 -30.49 -13.88
CA PRO A 47 10.49 -31.19 -13.96
C PRO A 47 9.31 -30.38 -13.35
N ARG A 48 9.57 -29.54 -12.34
CA ARG A 48 8.58 -28.67 -11.69
C ARG A 48 7.88 -27.77 -12.70
N TYR A 49 8.61 -27.22 -13.66
CA TYR A 49 8.09 -26.26 -14.64
C TYR A 49 7.70 -26.89 -15.98
N GLN A 50 7.95 -28.18 -16.18
CA GLN A 50 7.65 -28.85 -17.45
C GLN A 50 6.24 -29.41 -17.59
N ARG A 51 5.39 -29.24 -16.55
CA ARG A 51 4.03 -29.77 -16.49
C ARG A 51 3.02 -28.83 -17.15
N ASP A 52 3.11 -28.57 -18.42
CA ASP A 52 2.18 -27.71 -19.17
C ASP A 52 1.65 -26.49 -18.38
N GLU A 53 0.34 -26.37 -18.16
CA GLU A 53 -0.28 -25.25 -17.47
C GLU A 53 0.15 -25.18 -15.99
N ILE A 54 0.15 -26.28 -15.28
CA ILE A 54 0.59 -26.37 -13.87
C ILE A 54 2.03 -25.87 -13.72
N GLY A 55 2.93 -26.29 -14.62
CA GLY A 55 4.34 -25.89 -14.59
C GLY A 55 4.54 -24.39 -14.81
N ILE A 56 3.71 -23.77 -15.62
CA ILE A 56 3.74 -22.33 -15.86
C ILE A 56 3.20 -21.57 -14.65
N GLY A 57 2.15 -22.08 -13.97
CA GLY A 57 1.67 -21.55 -12.70
C GLY A 57 2.74 -21.56 -11.61
N TYR A 58 3.49 -22.68 -11.50
CA TYR A 58 4.65 -22.75 -10.61
C TYR A 58 5.75 -21.75 -10.98
N ALA A 59 6.02 -21.56 -12.26
CA ALA A 59 7.03 -20.61 -12.69
C ALA A 59 6.65 -19.17 -12.29
N PHE A 60 5.39 -18.80 -12.47
CA PHE A 60 4.89 -17.50 -12.02
C PHE A 60 5.02 -17.32 -10.50
N ALA A 61 4.52 -18.30 -9.74
CA ALA A 61 4.53 -18.23 -8.29
C ALA A 61 5.95 -18.18 -7.71
N ASP A 62 6.88 -19.00 -8.23
CA ASP A 62 8.26 -19.04 -7.75
C ASP A 62 8.99 -17.73 -8.10
N TYR A 63 8.78 -17.22 -9.32
CA TYR A 63 9.47 -16.02 -9.80
C TYR A 63 9.03 -14.77 -9.06
N PHE A 64 7.72 -14.57 -8.89
CA PHE A 64 7.17 -13.40 -8.22
C PHE A 64 6.92 -13.61 -6.73
N LYS A 65 7.42 -14.71 -6.15
CA LYS A 65 7.29 -14.98 -4.72
C LYS A 65 7.62 -13.79 -3.82
N PRO A 66 8.66 -12.98 -4.06
CA PRO A 66 8.96 -11.84 -3.19
C PRO A 66 7.93 -10.72 -3.23
N ILE A 67 7.25 -10.50 -4.37
CA ILE A 67 6.44 -9.30 -4.61
C ILE A 67 4.97 -9.56 -4.92
N ALA A 68 4.53 -10.82 -5.04
CA ALA A 68 3.13 -11.15 -5.28
C ALA A 68 2.68 -12.30 -4.36
N ARG A 69 1.56 -12.10 -3.65
CA ARG A 69 0.96 -13.06 -2.74
C ARG A 69 -0.54 -13.11 -2.93
N PHE A 70 -1.09 -14.31 -2.89
CA PHE A 70 -2.53 -14.51 -2.93
C PHE A 70 -3.07 -14.71 -1.52
N ASP A 71 -3.96 -13.82 -1.09
CA ASP A 71 -4.71 -13.97 0.16
C ASP A 71 -5.88 -14.93 -0.09
N ARG A 72 -5.79 -16.11 0.51
CA ARG A 72 -6.80 -17.17 0.33
C ARG A 72 -8.13 -16.88 0.98
N GLU A 73 -8.18 -16.00 1.99
CA GLU A 73 -9.37 -15.70 2.77
C GLU A 73 -10.18 -14.59 2.13
N ARG A 74 -9.49 -13.55 1.62
CA ARG A 74 -10.11 -12.44 0.88
C ARG A 74 -10.30 -12.76 -0.62
N GLY A 75 -9.59 -13.77 -1.14
CA GLY A 75 -9.65 -14.16 -2.54
C GLY A 75 -9.00 -13.17 -3.51
N ILE A 76 -8.10 -12.32 -3.04
CA ILE A 76 -7.42 -11.28 -3.82
C ILE A 76 -5.90 -11.45 -3.81
N TRP A 77 -5.26 -10.88 -4.82
CA TRP A 77 -3.81 -10.75 -4.84
C TRP A 77 -3.36 -9.51 -4.07
N TYR A 78 -2.20 -9.59 -3.48
CA TYR A 78 -1.42 -8.46 -3.00
C TYR A 78 -0.14 -8.37 -3.80
N VAL A 79 0.20 -7.16 -4.24
CA VAL A 79 1.44 -6.89 -4.98
C VAL A 79 2.22 -5.81 -4.24
N TYR A 80 3.51 -6.06 -4.07
CA TYR A 80 4.43 -5.13 -3.44
C TYR A 80 4.89 -4.06 -4.43
N ASP A 81 4.78 -2.79 -4.07
CA ASP A 81 5.08 -1.64 -4.93
C ASP A 81 6.49 -1.08 -4.73
N GLY A 82 7.31 -1.74 -3.90
CA GLY A 82 8.64 -1.27 -3.49
C GLY A 82 8.67 -0.70 -2.08
N LYS A 83 7.50 -0.42 -1.48
CA LYS A 83 7.36 0.15 -0.14
C LYS A 83 6.31 -0.55 0.71
N VAL A 84 5.17 -0.89 0.11
CA VAL A 84 4.03 -1.53 0.79
C VAL A 84 3.38 -2.60 -0.09
N TRP A 85 2.62 -3.49 0.54
CA TRP A 85 1.77 -4.44 -0.14
C TRP A 85 0.41 -3.82 -0.44
N GLN A 86 0.08 -3.70 -1.73
CA GLN A 86 -1.18 -3.14 -2.22
C GLN A 86 -2.17 -4.25 -2.59
N PRO A 87 -3.44 -4.16 -2.20
CA PRO A 87 -4.47 -5.09 -2.66
C PRO A 87 -4.74 -4.89 -4.15
N ASP A 88 -4.70 -5.97 -4.93
CA ASP A 88 -4.98 -5.98 -6.37
C ASP A 88 -6.36 -6.61 -6.63
N GLU A 89 -7.43 -5.89 -6.27
CA GLU A 89 -8.81 -6.37 -6.31
C GLU A 89 -9.24 -6.84 -7.71
N ASN A 90 -8.75 -6.17 -8.76
CA ASN A 90 -9.09 -6.47 -10.16
C ASN A 90 -8.05 -7.35 -10.85
N ALA A 91 -7.02 -7.82 -10.14
CA ALA A 91 -5.89 -8.58 -10.68
C ALA A 91 -5.19 -7.91 -11.87
N LEU A 92 -5.16 -6.56 -11.89
CA LEU A 92 -4.52 -5.79 -12.95
C LEU A 92 -3.00 -5.81 -12.82
N ALA A 93 -2.49 -5.59 -11.62
CA ALA A 93 -1.05 -5.64 -11.32
C ALA A 93 -0.48 -7.02 -11.61
N VAL A 94 -1.14 -8.08 -11.14
CA VAL A 94 -0.75 -9.46 -11.40
C VAL A 94 -0.82 -9.81 -12.90
N ALA A 95 -1.77 -9.24 -13.64
CA ALA A 95 -1.84 -9.43 -15.09
C ALA A 95 -0.66 -8.79 -15.81
N GLU A 96 -0.13 -7.65 -15.35
CA GLU A 96 1.10 -7.05 -15.88
C GLU A 96 2.32 -7.90 -15.53
N LEU A 97 2.43 -8.39 -14.29
CA LEU A 97 3.48 -9.34 -13.92
C LEU A 97 3.46 -10.58 -14.81
N ALA A 98 2.28 -11.07 -15.19
CA ALA A 98 2.15 -12.22 -16.09
C ALA A 98 2.67 -11.94 -17.52
N LYS A 99 2.51 -10.70 -18.01
CA LYS A 99 3.10 -10.28 -19.30
C LYS A 99 4.62 -10.21 -19.20
N ILE A 100 5.15 -9.62 -18.13
CA ILE A 100 6.59 -9.52 -17.87
C ILE A 100 7.23 -10.93 -17.84
N LEU A 101 6.62 -11.89 -17.15
CA LEU A 101 7.14 -13.25 -17.13
C LEU A 101 7.10 -13.89 -18.53
N ALA A 102 6.01 -13.72 -19.28
CA ALA A 102 5.88 -14.25 -20.62
C ALA A 102 7.02 -13.77 -21.54
N ASP A 103 7.34 -12.48 -21.47
CA ASP A 103 8.40 -11.86 -22.27
C ASP A 103 9.80 -12.32 -21.82
N ARG A 104 10.03 -12.41 -20.51
CA ARG A 104 11.30 -12.93 -19.97
C ARG A 104 11.53 -14.39 -20.34
N LEU A 105 10.49 -15.24 -20.26
CA LEU A 105 10.58 -16.64 -20.66
C LEU A 105 10.82 -16.78 -22.18
N TYR A 106 10.23 -15.91 -22.99
CA TYR A 106 10.47 -15.90 -24.43
C TYR A 106 11.89 -15.48 -24.76
N THR A 107 12.39 -14.41 -24.15
CA THR A 107 13.79 -13.95 -24.31
C THR A 107 14.78 -15.03 -23.90
N PHE A 108 14.54 -15.70 -22.76
CA PHE A 108 15.34 -16.83 -22.31
C PHE A 108 15.31 -18.00 -23.32
N ALA A 109 14.13 -18.29 -23.91
CA ALA A 109 13.99 -19.37 -24.88
C ALA A 109 14.92 -19.19 -26.10
N LEU A 110 15.16 -17.95 -26.52
CA LEU A 110 16.05 -17.61 -27.64
C LEU A 110 17.53 -17.92 -27.34
N GLN A 111 17.90 -17.99 -26.06
CA GLN A 111 19.28 -18.26 -25.61
C GLN A 111 19.59 -19.77 -25.46
N ILE A 112 18.59 -20.63 -25.56
CA ILE A 112 18.79 -22.11 -25.49
C ILE A 112 19.61 -22.57 -26.69
N THR A 113 20.74 -23.18 -26.42
CA THR A 113 21.72 -23.62 -27.45
C THR A 113 21.23 -24.80 -28.28
N ASP A 114 20.60 -25.79 -27.64
CA ASP A 114 20.02 -26.92 -28.33
C ASP A 114 18.79 -26.53 -29.15
N GLU A 115 18.87 -26.70 -30.48
CA GLU A 115 17.84 -26.20 -31.39
C GLU A 115 16.50 -26.89 -31.20
N ASP A 116 16.47 -28.18 -30.98
CA ASP A 116 15.21 -28.92 -30.79
C ASP A 116 14.53 -28.53 -29.49
N THR A 117 15.29 -28.39 -28.41
CA THR A 117 14.78 -27.91 -27.11
C THR A 117 14.32 -26.48 -27.21
N ARG A 118 15.09 -25.60 -27.87
CA ARG A 118 14.72 -24.20 -28.12
C ARG A 118 13.39 -24.11 -28.86
N ASN A 119 13.23 -24.80 -29.96
CA ASN A 119 12.02 -24.75 -30.78
C ASN A 119 10.79 -25.29 -30.04
N ARG A 120 10.95 -26.38 -29.28
CA ARG A 120 9.86 -26.88 -28.39
C ARG A 120 9.48 -25.87 -27.32
N TYR A 121 10.47 -25.26 -26.67
CA TYR A 121 10.23 -24.33 -25.60
C TYR A 121 9.63 -23.01 -26.09
N ILE A 122 10.08 -22.48 -27.24
CA ILE A 122 9.48 -21.33 -27.91
C ILE A 122 7.99 -21.56 -28.19
N LYS A 123 7.64 -22.70 -28.79
CA LYS A 123 6.22 -23.05 -29.06
C LYS A 123 5.38 -23.07 -27.77
N ARG A 124 5.96 -23.46 -26.67
CA ARG A 124 5.28 -23.48 -25.38
C ARG A 124 5.06 -22.07 -24.82
N VAL A 125 6.12 -21.25 -24.77
CA VAL A 125 6.03 -19.89 -24.17
C VAL A 125 5.26 -18.92 -25.05
N GLN A 126 5.24 -19.09 -26.38
CA GLN A 126 4.40 -18.33 -27.29
C GLN A 126 2.91 -18.41 -26.94
N LYS A 127 2.45 -19.52 -26.37
CA LYS A 127 1.04 -19.63 -25.90
C LYS A 127 0.70 -18.59 -24.82
N LEU A 128 1.70 -18.10 -24.07
CA LEU A 128 1.49 -17.06 -23.05
C LEU A 128 1.18 -15.69 -23.62
N GLN A 129 1.37 -15.50 -24.94
CA GLN A 129 0.89 -14.28 -25.62
C GLN A 129 -0.65 -14.21 -25.63
N MET A 130 -1.33 -15.35 -25.49
CA MET A 130 -2.78 -15.39 -25.39
C MET A 130 -3.23 -15.08 -23.94
N ARG A 131 -4.18 -14.12 -23.81
CA ARG A 131 -4.75 -13.73 -22.51
C ARG A 131 -5.30 -14.92 -21.72
N LYS A 132 -5.93 -15.88 -22.39
CA LYS A 132 -6.49 -17.09 -21.75
C LYS A 132 -5.40 -17.85 -20.97
N ASN A 133 -4.25 -18.08 -21.59
CA ASN A 133 -3.18 -18.88 -20.97
C ASN A 133 -2.50 -18.13 -19.82
N ARG A 134 -2.37 -16.79 -19.92
CA ARG A 134 -1.91 -15.99 -18.77
C ARG A 134 -2.90 -16.01 -17.60
N ARG A 135 -4.20 -15.99 -17.86
CA ARG A 135 -5.21 -16.17 -16.81
C ARG A 135 -5.11 -17.51 -16.12
N THR A 136 -4.96 -18.61 -16.89
CA THR A 136 -4.74 -19.96 -16.34
C THR A 136 -3.47 -20.00 -15.49
N MET A 137 -2.38 -19.40 -15.95
CA MET A 137 -1.13 -19.31 -15.20
C MET A 137 -1.32 -18.61 -13.83
N ILE A 138 -2.01 -17.46 -13.80
CA ILE A 138 -2.31 -16.72 -12.57
C ILE A 138 -3.22 -17.55 -11.66
N GLU A 139 -4.21 -18.25 -12.22
CA GLU A 139 -5.15 -19.07 -11.44
C GLU A 139 -4.45 -20.24 -10.76
N ASP A 140 -3.60 -20.96 -11.51
CA ASP A 140 -2.80 -22.07 -10.96
C ASP A 140 -1.78 -21.59 -9.90
N ALA A 141 -1.26 -20.36 -10.05
CA ALA A 141 -0.30 -19.80 -9.11
C ALA A 141 -0.89 -19.49 -7.73
N LYS A 142 -2.20 -19.22 -7.62
CA LYS A 142 -2.89 -18.90 -6.35
C LYS A 142 -2.66 -19.96 -5.27
N SER A 143 -2.60 -21.22 -5.66
CA SER A 143 -2.48 -22.35 -4.73
C SER A 143 -1.05 -22.64 -4.27
N VAL A 144 -0.04 -22.00 -4.88
CA VAL A 144 1.37 -22.38 -4.65
C VAL A 144 1.91 -21.77 -3.35
N TYR A 145 1.71 -20.47 -3.14
CA TYR A 145 2.17 -19.77 -1.94
C TYR A 145 1.07 -18.85 -1.38
N PRO A 146 -0.12 -19.40 -1.06
CA PRO A 146 -1.19 -18.61 -0.49
C PRO A 146 -0.80 -18.14 0.92
N VAL A 147 -1.26 -16.95 1.27
CA VAL A 147 -1.11 -16.39 2.61
C VAL A 147 -2.47 -16.18 3.27
N SER A 148 -2.49 -16.05 4.59
CA SER A 148 -3.63 -15.50 5.33
C SER A 148 -3.51 -13.99 5.40
N HIS A 149 -4.62 -13.26 5.39
CA HIS A 149 -4.60 -11.81 5.60
C HIS A 149 -3.92 -11.41 6.92
N THR A 150 -3.90 -12.31 7.90
CA THR A 150 -3.27 -12.07 9.23
C THR A 150 -1.74 -11.98 9.20
N VAL A 151 -1.09 -12.23 8.06
CA VAL A 151 0.37 -12.01 7.95
C VAL A 151 0.70 -10.55 7.70
N PHE A 152 -0.25 -9.79 7.10
CA PHE A 152 -0.07 -8.38 6.84
C PHE A 152 -0.19 -7.58 8.14
N ASP A 153 0.68 -6.58 8.28
CA ASP A 153 0.75 -5.65 9.41
C ASP A 153 0.83 -6.34 10.78
N ARG A 154 1.33 -7.58 10.80
CA ARG A 154 1.40 -8.38 12.03
C ARG A 154 2.42 -7.84 13.04
N ASN A 155 3.51 -7.26 12.55
CA ASN A 155 4.58 -6.75 13.42
C ASN A 155 4.31 -5.28 13.76
N THR A 156 3.68 -5.07 14.91
CA THR A 156 3.28 -3.76 15.43
C THR A 156 4.44 -2.86 15.87
N ASP A 157 5.67 -3.40 15.92
CA ASP A 157 6.88 -2.63 16.22
C ASP A 157 7.46 -1.93 14.98
N LEU A 158 6.96 -2.26 13.78
CA LEU A 158 7.46 -1.68 12.55
C LEU A 158 6.59 -0.50 12.10
N PHE A 159 7.23 0.63 11.94
CA PHE A 159 6.61 1.85 11.44
C PHE A 159 7.21 2.21 10.07
N ASN A 160 6.40 2.15 9.04
CA ASN A 160 6.83 2.30 7.66
C ASN A 160 6.80 3.78 7.25
N CYS A 161 7.98 4.37 7.01
CA CYS A 161 8.15 5.75 6.56
C CYS A 161 8.35 5.80 5.05
N GLN A 162 8.32 7.01 4.43
CA GLN A 162 8.47 7.17 2.98
C GLN A 162 9.81 6.67 2.43
N ASN A 163 10.86 6.64 3.24
CA ASN A 163 12.22 6.29 2.86
C ASN A 163 12.77 5.00 3.50
N GLY A 164 11.93 4.25 4.24
CA GLY A 164 12.34 3.01 4.90
C GLY A 164 11.46 2.66 6.08
N THR A 165 11.81 1.57 6.77
CA THR A 165 11.05 1.04 7.91
C THR A 165 11.82 1.27 9.20
N LEU A 166 11.17 1.89 10.19
CA LEU A 166 11.67 2.13 11.53
C LEU A 166 11.16 1.05 12.49
N ASN A 167 12.05 0.40 13.21
CA ASN A 167 11.67 -0.43 14.34
C ASN A 167 11.52 0.44 15.60
N LEU A 168 10.31 0.59 16.10
CA LEU A 168 9.97 1.46 17.23
C LEU A 168 10.59 1.02 18.56
N THR A 169 10.85 -0.29 18.71
CA THR A 169 11.44 -0.84 19.93
C THR A 169 12.95 -0.66 19.97
N THR A 170 13.64 -0.88 18.83
CA THR A 170 15.11 -0.83 18.78
C THR A 170 15.65 0.51 18.30
N GLY A 171 14.83 1.33 17.62
CA GLY A 171 15.25 2.56 16.94
C GLY A 171 16.02 2.30 15.64
N GLU A 172 16.11 1.05 15.18
CA GLU A 172 16.78 0.71 13.93
C GLU A 172 15.96 1.17 12.73
N PHE A 173 16.59 1.90 11.82
CA PHE A 173 16.02 2.31 10.54
C PHE A 173 16.70 1.57 9.41
N ARG A 174 15.93 0.98 8.49
CA ARG A 174 16.44 0.20 7.36
C ARG A 174 15.59 0.38 6.10
N PRO A 175 16.10 0.01 4.91
CA PRO A 175 15.31 -0.01 3.69
C PRO A 175 14.04 -0.85 3.84
N HIS A 176 13.04 -0.55 2.99
CA HIS A 176 11.82 -1.35 2.89
C HIS A 176 12.13 -2.81 2.53
N ASP A 177 11.39 -3.74 3.10
CA ASP A 177 11.53 -5.17 2.83
C ASP A 177 10.14 -5.81 2.63
N PRO A 178 9.86 -6.46 1.49
CA PRO A 178 8.59 -7.15 1.29
C PRO A 178 8.33 -8.26 2.32
N ALA A 179 9.36 -8.78 2.99
CA ALA A 179 9.21 -9.77 4.06
C ALA A 179 8.54 -9.24 5.31
N ASP A 180 8.44 -7.93 5.47
CA ASP A 180 7.72 -7.28 6.57
C ASP A 180 6.21 -7.35 6.44
N PHE A 181 5.71 -7.57 5.24
CA PHE A 181 4.27 -7.62 4.92
C PHE A 181 3.49 -6.38 5.37
N LEU A 182 4.09 -5.18 5.27
CA LEU A 182 3.43 -3.93 5.63
C LEU A 182 2.52 -3.44 4.50
N THR A 183 1.30 -3.03 4.85
CA THR A 183 0.32 -2.46 3.92
C THR A 183 0.08 -0.98 4.16
N MET A 184 0.57 -0.44 5.28
CA MET A 184 0.38 0.95 5.68
C MET A 184 1.68 1.74 5.57
N MET A 185 1.54 3.05 5.32
CA MET A 185 2.66 3.98 5.23
C MET A 185 2.39 5.26 6.00
N SER A 186 3.39 5.71 6.72
CA SER A 186 3.44 7.02 7.35
C SER A 186 3.55 8.15 6.32
N GLY A 187 3.04 9.33 6.65
CA GLY A 187 3.14 10.52 5.82
C GLY A 187 4.52 11.19 5.80
N ILE A 188 5.53 10.64 6.51
CA ILE A 188 6.82 11.31 6.70
C ILE A 188 7.99 10.56 6.06
N THR A 189 9.04 11.33 5.74
CA THR A 189 10.40 10.84 5.53
C THR A 189 11.13 10.87 6.88
N TYR A 190 11.64 9.73 7.33
CA TYR A 190 12.38 9.64 8.59
C TYR A 190 13.77 10.27 8.44
N ASP A 191 14.11 11.16 9.37
CA ASP A 191 15.42 11.78 9.52
C ASP A 191 15.79 11.79 11.01
N PRO A 192 16.81 11.01 11.43
CA PRO A 192 17.19 10.92 12.84
C PRO A 192 17.77 12.25 13.39
N ASP A 193 18.25 13.13 12.52
CA ASP A 193 18.85 14.42 12.89
C ASP A 193 17.85 15.58 12.80
N ALA A 194 16.59 15.29 12.45
CA ALA A 194 15.56 16.32 12.33
C ALA A 194 15.27 16.99 13.67
N SER A 195 15.19 18.31 13.64
CA SER A 195 14.77 19.13 14.78
C SER A 195 13.57 19.98 14.41
N CYS A 196 12.66 20.19 15.36
CA CYS A 196 11.49 21.02 15.14
C CYS A 196 11.25 22.00 16.31
N PRO A 197 12.10 23.06 16.46
CA PRO A 197 12.00 24.00 17.57
C PRO A 197 10.62 24.66 17.69
N ARG A 198 9.93 24.89 16.55
CA ARG A 198 8.58 25.47 16.56
C ARG A 198 7.55 24.52 17.17
N TRP A 199 7.69 23.19 16.95
CA TRP A 199 6.84 22.19 17.58
C TRP A 199 7.08 22.12 19.09
N GLU A 200 8.34 22.11 19.51
CA GLU A 200 8.70 22.10 20.93
C GLU A 200 8.16 23.34 21.65
N GLN A 201 8.33 24.52 21.05
CA GLN A 201 7.76 25.76 21.57
C GLN A 201 6.23 25.70 21.64
N PHE A 202 5.56 25.20 20.58
CA PHE A 202 4.11 25.07 20.54
C PHE A 202 3.60 24.14 21.65
N ILE A 203 4.24 22.99 21.87
CA ILE A 203 3.86 22.08 22.95
C ILE A 203 4.07 22.74 24.32
N SER A 204 5.17 23.44 24.53
CA SER A 204 5.41 24.19 25.76
C SER A 204 4.33 25.24 26.02
N GLU A 205 3.94 26.01 24.97
CA GLU A 205 2.88 27.03 25.07
C GLU A 205 1.50 26.42 25.42
N VAL A 206 1.09 25.34 24.73
CA VAL A 206 -0.24 24.73 24.95
C VAL A 206 -0.33 23.93 26.26
N MET A 207 0.82 23.48 26.79
CA MET A 207 0.93 22.82 28.10
C MET A 207 1.24 23.81 29.21
N CYS A 208 1.12 25.12 28.98
CA CYS A 208 1.35 26.18 29.96
C CYS A 208 2.74 26.11 30.62
N ASN A 209 3.77 25.70 29.87
CA ASN A 209 5.14 25.45 30.33
C ASN A 209 5.26 24.35 31.41
N ASP A 210 4.28 23.47 31.51
CA ASP A 210 4.33 22.27 32.36
C ASP A 210 5.11 21.16 31.63
N ALA A 211 6.35 20.94 32.02
CA ALA A 211 7.24 19.95 31.41
C ALA A 211 6.76 18.51 31.62
N ASP A 212 6.14 18.20 32.77
CA ASP A 212 5.64 16.86 33.06
C ASP A 212 4.44 16.54 32.17
N LEU A 213 3.55 17.50 31.96
CA LEU A 213 2.41 17.36 31.08
C LEU A 213 2.85 17.23 29.60
N ALA A 214 3.85 18.02 29.17
CA ALA A 214 4.44 17.89 27.84
C ALA A 214 5.07 16.51 27.61
N LEU A 215 5.82 16.00 28.59
CA LEU A 215 6.39 14.66 28.54
C LEU A 215 5.31 13.56 28.54
N TYR A 216 4.24 13.74 29.30
CA TYR A 216 3.10 12.80 29.26
C TYR A 216 2.47 12.75 27.87
N LEU A 217 2.20 13.91 27.24
CA LEU A 217 1.69 13.96 25.87
C LEU A 217 2.63 13.26 24.87
N GLN A 218 3.93 13.50 24.98
CA GLN A 218 4.92 12.84 24.14
C GLN A 218 4.85 11.32 24.27
N LYS A 219 4.74 10.80 25.49
CA LYS A 219 4.61 9.35 25.75
C LYS A 219 3.29 8.81 25.19
N ALA A 220 2.18 9.54 25.36
CA ALA A 220 0.88 9.13 24.82
C ALA A 220 0.88 9.06 23.29
N LEU A 221 1.48 10.05 22.62
CA LEU A 221 1.64 10.04 21.17
C LEU A 221 2.61 8.95 20.71
N GLY A 222 3.72 8.73 21.46
CA GLY A 222 4.66 7.64 21.18
C GLY A 222 4.01 6.25 21.32
N TYR A 223 3.16 6.05 22.34
CA TYR A 223 2.38 4.82 22.45
C TYR A 223 1.41 4.62 21.29
N ALA A 224 0.75 5.69 20.85
CA ALA A 224 -0.17 5.65 19.71
C ALA A 224 0.51 5.37 18.35
N LEU A 225 1.85 5.49 18.25
CA LEU A 225 2.60 5.03 17.05
C LEU A 225 2.72 3.52 17.00
N THR A 226 2.62 2.84 18.14
CA THR A 226 2.68 1.37 18.20
C THR A 226 1.30 0.79 17.95
N GLY A 227 1.24 -0.43 17.41
CA GLY A 227 0.00 -1.20 17.37
C GLY A 227 -0.31 -1.95 18.67
N ASP A 228 0.41 -1.64 19.77
CA ASP A 228 0.19 -2.28 21.07
C ASP A 228 -1.07 -1.76 21.75
N THR A 229 -2.01 -2.65 21.99
CA THR A 229 -3.27 -2.37 22.70
C THR A 229 -3.29 -2.85 24.15
N SER A 230 -2.16 -3.29 24.68
CA SER A 230 -2.06 -3.94 26.02
C SER A 230 -2.51 -3.04 27.17
N LEU A 231 -2.39 -1.71 27.02
CA LEU A 231 -2.82 -0.75 28.05
C LEU A 231 -4.34 -0.52 28.08
N GLU A 232 -5.09 -0.97 27.06
CA GLU A 232 -6.55 -0.81 26.96
C GLU A 232 -7.03 0.61 27.34
N CYS A 233 -6.33 1.65 26.86
CA CYS A 233 -6.56 3.03 27.26
C CYS A 233 -7.11 3.91 26.12
N LEU A 234 -7.82 4.96 26.52
CA LEU A 234 -8.30 6.04 25.65
C LEU A 234 -7.72 7.37 26.14
N PHE A 235 -7.08 8.12 25.24
CA PHE A 235 -6.56 9.46 25.54
C PHE A 235 -7.60 10.52 25.18
N ILE A 236 -7.95 11.38 26.15
CA ILE A 236 -8.88 12.48 25.94
C ILE A 236 -8.14 13.80 26.14
N LEU A 237 -8.03 14.59 25.05
CA LEU A 237 -7.49 15.95 25.13
C LEU A 237 -8.56 16.89 25.64
N TYR A 238 -8.40 17.34 26.87
CA TYR A 238 -9.32 18.27 27.51
C TYR A 238 -8.71 19.67 27.67
N GLY A 239 -9.54 20.68 27.57
CA GLY A 239 -9.18 22.06 27.88
C GLY A 239 -10.42 22.89 28.13
N ALA A 240 -10.39 23.72 29.19
CA ALA A 240 -11.55 24.53 29.63
C ALA A 240 -12.00 25.58 28.61
N THR A 241 -11.11 26.01 27.69
CA THR A 241 -11.38 27.01 26.67
C THR A 241 -11.24 26.43 25.25
N SER A 242 -11.81 27.11 24.26
CA SER A 242 -11.56 26.88 22.86
C SER A 242 -10.19 27.46 22.43
N ARG A 243 -9.67 27.03 21.25
CA ARG A 243 -8.43 27.55 20.65
C ARG A 243 -7.17 27.33 21.50
N ASN A 244 -7.09 26.22 22.18
CA ASN A 244 -5.97 25.80 23.03
C ASN A 244 -5.06 24.72 22.41
N GLY A 245 -4.95 24.68 21.09
CA GLY A 245 -3.99 23.85 20.36
C GLY A 245 -4.39 22.38 20.12
N LYS A 246 -5.50 21.87 20.67
CA LYS A 246 -5.90 20.45 20.50
C LYS A 246 -6.01 20.03 19.03
N GLY A 247 -6.69 20.82 18.21
CA GLY A 247 -6.84 20.55 16.77
C GLY A 247 -5.49 20.46 16.06
N THR A 248 -4.64 21.49 16.26
CA THR A 248 -3.30 21.54 15.67
C THR A 248 -2.45 20.34 16.07
N THR A 249 -2.49 19.93 17.35
CA THR A 249 -1.77 18.75 17.84
C THR A 249 -2.22 17.49 17.09
N MET A 250 -3.53 17.25 17.02
CA MET A 250 -4.07 16.06 16.38
C MET A 250 -3.87 16.05 14.87
N GLU A 251 -4.06 17.19 14.20
CA GLU A 251 -3.83 17.30 12.74
C GLU A 251 -2.37 17.06 12.38
N THR A 252 -1.43 17.57 13.18
CA THR A 252 0.00 17.32 12.99
C THR A 252 0.32 15.84 13.19
N PHE A 253 -0.21 15.24 14.26
CA PHE A 253 0.01 13.84 14.55
C PHE A 253 -0.59 12.92 13.47
N LEU A 254 -1.81 13.19 12.99
CA LEU A 254 -2.44 12.44 11.89
C LEU A 254 -1.63 12.50 10.60
N LYS A 255 -1.01 13.65 10.30
CA LYS A 255 -0.11 13.75 9.13
C LYS A 255 1.13 12.87 9.27
N ILE A 256 1.68 12.74 10.48
CA ILE A 256 2.80 11.83 10.77
C ILE A 256 2.34 10.38 10.61
N MET A 257 1.17 10.05 11.13
CA MET A 257 0.62 8.70 11.08
C MET A 257 0.34 8.22 9.64
N GLY A 258 -0.06 9.10 8.72
CA GLY A 258 -0.45 8.68 7.37
C GLY A 258 -1.57 7.64 7.41
N ASP A 259 -1.35 6.45 6.80
CA ASP A 259 -2.34 5.37 6.75
C ASP A 259 -2.64 4.75 8.13
N TYR A 260 -1.72 4.87 9.09
CA TYR A 260 -1.90 4.38 10.47
C TYR A 260 -2.90 5.21 11.27
N GLY A 261 -3.18 6.46 10.86
CA GLY A 261 -4.07 7.38 11.56
C GLY A 261 -5.36 7.60 10.80
N LYS A 262 -6.51 7.37 11.44
CA LYS A 262 -7.82 7.60 10.84
C LYS A 262 -8.71 8.41 11.77
N THR A 263 -9.59 9.23 11.16
CA THR A 263 -10.66 9.91 11.89
C THR A 263 -11.90 9.03 11.92
N SER A 264 -12.60 9.00 13.04
CA SER A 264 -13.85 8.27 13.22
C SER A 264 -15.01 9.20 13.57
N ASN A 265 -16.23 8.74 13.34
CA ASN A 265 -17.43 9.49 13.72
C ASN A 265 -17.56 9.51 15.26
N PRO A 266 -17.71 10.69 15.91
CA PRO A 266 -17.92 10.80 17.36
C PRO A 266 -19.13 10.00 17.87
N GLU A 267 -20.13 9.76 17.03
CA GLU A 267 -21.31 8.96 17.39
C GLU A 267 -20.96 7.52 17.76
N MET A 268 -19.80 7.00 17.37
CA MET A 268 -19.34 5.67 17.76
C MET A 268 -19.14 5.54 19.28
N LEU A 269 -18.77 6.65 19.94
CA LEU A 269 -18.55 6.70 21.40
C LEU A 269 -19.77 7.18 22.16
N SER A 270 -20.87 7.56 21.49
CA SER A 270 -22.07 8.05 22.15
C SER A 270 -23.19 7.01 22.21
N THR A 271 -23.87 6.94 23.35
CA THR A 271 -25.09 6.12 23.49
C THR A 271 -26.21 6.73 22.66
N LYS A 272 -26.68 6.02 21.63
CA LYS A 272 -27.89 6.44 20.88
C LYS A 272 -29.13 6.19 21.77
N PHE A 273 -29.84 7.26 22.16
CA PHE A 273 -31.18 7.16 22.71
C PHE A 273 -32.14 6.77 21.59
N GLY A 274 -32.53 5.49 21.52
CA GLY A 274 -33.50 4.95 20.55
C GLY A 274 -33.11 3.55 20.08
N ASN A 275 -34.12 2.78 19.71
CA ASN A 275 -34.01 1.37 19.29
C ASN A 275 -33.24 1.26 17.97
N THR A 276 -31.92 1.35 18.01
CA THR A 276 -31.05 1.01 16.89
C THR A 276 -30.41 -0.36 17.18
N ASN A 277 -30.54 -1.29 16.22
CA ASN A 277 -29.91 -2.60 16.28
C ASN A 277 -28.39 -2.41 16.45
N ALA A 278 -27.94 -2.43 17.70
CA ALA A 278 -26.52 -2.31 18.07
C ALA A 278 -25.67 -3.56 17.73
N SER A 279 -26.27 -4.55 17.06
CA SER A 279 -25.66 -5.86 16.78
C SER A 279 -25.30 -6.11 15.31
N GLY A 280 -25.37 -5.09 14.45
CA GLY A 280 -24.95 -5.20 13.05
C GLY A 280 -23.44 -4.96 12.87
N PRO A 281 -22.81 -5.55 11.83
CA PRO A 281 -21.44 -5.21 11.47
C PRO A 281 -21.31 -3.71 11.22
N SER A 282 -20.37 -3.05 11.88
CA SER A 282 -20.07 -1.63 11.70
C SER A 282 -18.73 -1.50 10.97
N GLU A 283 -18.72 -0.80 9.84
CA GLU A 283 -17.50 -0.47 9.12
C GLU A 283 -16.53 0.32 10.01
N GLU A 284 -17.05 1.17 10.88
CA GLU A 284 -16.27 1.98 11.81
C GLU A 284 -15.55 1.11 12.86
N ILE A 285 -16.21 0.04 13.36
CA ILE A 285 -15.57 -0.92 14.27
C ILE A 285 -14.50 -1.74 13.54
N ALA A 286 -14.79 -2.13 12.30
CA ALA A 286 -13.81 -2.87 11.49
C ALA A 286 -12.54 -2.03 11.20
N ARG A 287 -12.66 -0.71 11.12
CA ARG A 287 -11.51 0.20 10.97
C ARG A 287 -10.62 0.30 12.20
N LEU A 288 -11.12 -0.08 13.39
CA LEU A 288 -10.33 -0.11 14.63
C LEU A 288 -9.47 -1.37 14.77
N ALA A 289 -9.73 -2.37 13.94
CA ALA A 289 -9.02 -3.65 14.00
C ALA A 289 -7.63 -3.63 13.31
N GLY A 290 -7.13 -2.44 12.96
CA GLY A 290 -5.76 -2.21 12.46
C GLY A 290 -5.62 -2.40 10.99
#